data_a79ec6fbfeb3d3f4311e096efb8dd347
#
_entry.id   a79ec6fbfeb3d3f4311e096efb8dd347
#
_cell.length_a   1.000
_cell.length_b   1.000
_cell.length_c   1.000
_cell.angle_alpha   90.00
_cell.angle_beta   90.00
_cell.angle_gamma   90.00
#
_symmetry.space_group_name_H-M   'P 1'
#
loop_
_entity.id
_entity.type
_entity.pdbx_description
1 polymer ?
#
loop_
_entity_poly.entity_id
_entity_poly.type
_entity_poly.pdbx_seq_one_letter_code
_entity_poly.pdbx_strand_id
1 'polypeptide(L)'
;GMTGIKPITHHPSGMTLIRPLLNITRQDLRDYLVACDHPWFDDPSNDNAAFDRIAMRQLIPQLKSAGISLDRFALMATHMQRAQDALYHTAGDVFQSIGRQQGTDLIFDRADFFATHSETQFRLLSAGLCWISGNAYRPRFEALQRALSDVQDGKTSSLHGCLIYPYQNTLRITREYAATQDSADQTVWDGRWQAVDLSAQHSVQALGKHGATQLESDLRKTVPFRSLHVQPAVFFG
;
A
#
# COMPACT_ATOMS: atom_id res chain seq x y z
N GLY A 1 4.59 9.87 -8.54
CA GLY A 1 3.87 9.44 -9.71
C GLY A 1 3.12 10.58 -10.38
N MET A 2 2.54 10.34 -11.54
CA MET A 2 1.85 11.36 -12.35
C MET A 2 0.53 11.87 -11.76
N THR A 3 0.02 11.23 -10.71
CA THR A 3 -1.22 11.61 -10.01
C THR A 3 -1.04 12.77 -9.01
N GLY A 4 0.19 13.26 -8.83
CA GLY A 4 0.46 14.30 -7.85
C GLY A 4 0.31 13.86 -6.38
N ILE A 5 0.31 14.83 -5.48
CA ILE A 5 0.17 14.62 -4.04
C ILE A 5 -1.29 14.87 -3.64
N LYS A 6 -1.88 13.96 -2.85
CA LYS A 6 -3.26 14.13 -2.37
C LYS A 6 -3.35 15.20 -1.26
N PRO A 7 -4.44 16.00 -1.22
CA PRO A 7 -4.67 16.98 -0.14
C PRO A 7 -4.75 16.33 1.23
N ILE A 8 -5.35 15.16 1.30
CA ILE A 8 -5.47 14.35 2.51
C ILE A 8 -4.88 12.97 2.23
N THR A 9 -4.07 12.48 3.15
CA THR A 9 -3.48 11.14 3.08
C THR A 9 -3.60 10.49 4.44
N HIS A 10 -4.21 9.30 4.49
CA HIS A 10 -4.26 8.47 5.69
C HIS A 10 -3.06 7.54 5.71
N HIS A 11 -2.29 7.59 6.79
CA HIS A 11 -1.15 6.71 6.99
C HIS A 11 -1.61 5.45 7.72
N PRO A 12 -1.02 4.26 7.46
CA PRO A 12 -1.38 3.01 8.17
C PRO A 12 -1.27 3.08 9.69
N SER A 13 -0.43 3.98 10.23
CA SER A 13 -0.33 4.25 11.68
C SER A 13 -1.54 4.97 12.28
N GLY A 14 -2.59 5.28 11.49
CA GLY A 14 -3.75 6.06 11.91
C GLY A 14 -3.59 7.58 11.80
N MET A 15 -2.40 8.08 11.45
CA MET A 15 -2.14 9.50 11.27
C MET A 15 -2.75 10.01 9.97
N THR A 16 -3.42 11.15 10.02
CA THR A 16 -3.95 11.85 8.84
C THR A 16 -3.08 13.06 8.51
N LEU A 17 -2.50 13.06 7.31
CA LEU A 17 -1.72 14.17 6.78
C LEU A 17 -2.62 15.07 5.93
N ILE A 18 -2.75 16.33 6.32
CA ILE A 18 -3.54 17.35 5.62
C ILE A 18 -2.60 18.37 5.00
N ARG A 19 -2.83 18.73 3.73
CA ARG A 19 -2.03 19.70 2.97
C ARG A 19 -2.94 20.82 2.43
N PRO A 20 -3.31 21.80 3.26
CA PRO A 20 -4.30 22.82 2.89
C PRO A 20 -3.78 23.79 1.81
N LEU A 21 -2.46 23.92 1.65
CA LEU A 21 -1.83 24.89 0.74
C LEU A 21 -1.47 24.32 -0.64
N LEU A 22 -1.95 23.11 -1.00
CA LEU A 22 -1.60 22.49 -2.30
C LEU A 22 -2.01 23.31 -3.52
N ASN A 23 -3.09 24.09 -3.40
CA ASN A 23 -3.63 24.91 -4.50
C ASN A 23 -3.16 26.37 -4.43
N ILE A 24 -2.30 26.71 -3.46
CA ILE A 24 -1.76 28.05 -3.26
C ILE A 24 -0.32 28.07 -3.79
N THR A 25 -0.03 29.04 -4.65
CA THR A 25 1.35 29.19 -5.18
C THR A 25 2.26 29.84 -4.14
N ARG A 26 3.58 29.66 -4.29
CA ARG A 26 4.57 30.37 -3.45
C ARG A 26 4.45 31.88 -3.63
N GLN A 27 4.09 32.34 -4.83
CA GLN A 27 3.90 33.77 -5.10
C GLN A 27 2.68 34.32 -4.36
N ASP A 28 1.55 33.61 -4.40
CA ASP A 28 0.35 34.04 -3.65
C ASP A 28 0.64 34.17 -2.15
N LEU A 29 1.45 33.25 -1.58
CA LEU A 29 1.87 33.33 -0.17
C LEU A 29 2.76 34.54 0.10
N ARG A 30 3.69 34.87 -0.82
CA ARG A 30 4.53 36.03 -0.69
C ARG A 30 3.73 37.32 -0.78
N ASP A 31 2.82 37.41 -1.76
CA ASP A 31 1.94 38.57 -1.94
C ASP A 31 1.05 38.79 -0.69
N TYR A 32 0.54 37.71 -0.11
CA TYR A 32 -0.19 37.75 1.15
C TYR A 32 0.68 38.28 2.31
N LEU A 33 1.91 37.79 2.45
CA LEU A 33 2.82 38.24 3.53
C LEU A 33 3.19 39.72 3.36
N VAL A 34 3.43 40.18 2.12
CA VAL A 34 3.63 41.61 1.81
C VAL A 34 2.42 42.43 2.21
N ALA A 35 1.21 41.98 1.89
CA ALA A 35 -0.03 42.68 2.25
C ALA A 35 -0.25 42.75 3.77
N CYS A 36 0.27 41.79 4.51
CA CYS A 36 0.21 41.74 5.96
C CYS A 36 1.42 42.41 6.66
N ASP A 37 2.34 43.01 5.91
CA ASP A 37 3.60 43.57 6.43
C ASP A 37 4.40 42.57 7.30
N HIS A 38 4.41 41.30 6.87
CA HIS A 38 5.07 40.20 7.60
C HIS A 38 6.33 39.75 6.88
N PRO A 39 7.50 39.77 7.55
CA PRO A 39 8.77 39.29 6.96
C PRO A 39 8.76 37.77 6.79
N TRP A 40 9.51 37.28 5.80
CA TRP A 40 9.80 35.85 5.62
C TRP A 40 11.30 35.62 5.40
N PHE A 41 11.71 34.39 5.59
CA PHE A 41 13.09 33.98 5.37
C PHE A 41 13.18 33.12 4.10
N ASP A 42 14.08 33.48 3.19
CA ASP A 42 14.44 32.65 2.05
C ASP A 42 15.62 31.75 2.41
N ASP A 43 15.37 30.47 2.64
CA ASP A 43 16.38 29.48 2.97
C ASP A 43 17.22 29.19 1.70
N PRO A 44 18.57 29.41 1.74
CA PRO A 44 19.47 29.14 0.62
C PRO A 44 19.46 27.68 0.15
N SER A 45 19.09 26.73 1.01
CA SER A 45 18.98 25.32 0.65
C SER A 45 17.90 25.05 -0.41
N ASN A 46 16.95 25.98 -0.57
CA ASN A 46 15.89 25.87 -1.60
C ASN A 46 16.42 26.06 -3.04
N ASP A 47 17.63 26.52 -3.22
CA ASP A 47 18.26 26.74 -4.54
C ASP A 47 19.30 25.65 -4.88
N ASN A 48 19.47 24.66 -4.02
CA ASN A 48 20.42 23.57 -4.25
C ASN A 48 19.91 22.60 -5.33
N ALA A 49 20.50 22.70 -6.53
CA ALA A 49 20.19 21.88 -7.70
C ALA A 49 20.45 20.36 -7.53
N ALA A 50 21.07 19.92 -6.45
CA ALA A 50 21.23 18.51 -6.15
C ALA A 50 19.89 17.77 -5.85
N PHE A 51 18.82 18.54 -5.61
CA PHE A 51 17.49 17.95 -5.39
C PHE A 51 16.67 17.94 -6.69
N ASP A 52 16.18 16.79 -7.10
CA ASP A 52 15.36 16.57 -8.32
C ASP A 52 14.23 17.59 -8.47
N ARG A 53 13.57 17.96 -7.37
CA ARG A 53 12.49 18.96 -7.37
C ARG A 53 12.96 20.36 -7.79
N ILE A 54 14.21 20.70 -7.53
CA ILE A 54 14.77 22.01 -7.92
C ILE A 54 15.18 21.97 -9.38
N ALA A 55 15.82 20.87 -9.82
CA ALA A 55 16.11 20.62 -11.23
C ALA A 55 14.82 20.70 -12.08
N MET A 56 13.73 20.09 -11.61
CA MET A 56 12.41 20.17 -12.27
C MET A 56 11.87 21.60 -12.32
N ARG A 57 12.04 22.41 -11.27
CA ARG A 57 11.63 23.83 -11.30
C ARG A 57 12.42 24.64 -12.32
N GLN A 58 13.70 24.35 -12.50
CA GLN A 58 14.56 25.02 -13.49
C GLN A 58 14.16 24.68 -14.94
N LEU A 59 13.49 23.56 -15.18
CA LEU A 59 12.93 23.18 -16.48
C LEU A 59 11.63 23.93 -16.83
N ILE A 60 10.93 24.49 -15.85
CA ILE A 60 9.63 25.16 -16.07
C ILE A 60 9.70 26.28 -17.11
N PRO A 61 10.68 27.20 -17.10
CA PRO A 61 10.78 28.23 -18.14
C PRO A 61 10.95 27.65 -19.54
N GLN A 62 11.73 26.57 -19.68
CA GLN A 62 11.97 25.90 -20.96
C GLN A 62 10.69 25.21 -21.46
N LEU A 63 9.93 24.56 -20.57
CA LEU A 63 8.63 23.99 -20.91
C LEU A 63 7.64 25.07 -21.38
N LYS A 64 7.59 26.20 -20.70
CA LYS A 64 6.75 27.33 -21.09
C LYS A 64 7.15 27.90 -22.44
N SER A 65 8.44 28.05 -22.72
CA SER A 65 8.92 28.54 -24.03
C SER A 65 8.63 27.55 -25.16
N ALA A 66 8.56 26.26 -24.86
CA ALA A 66 8.13 25.21 -25.79
C ALA A 66 6.60 25.13 -25.96
N GLY A 67 5.82 26.06 -25.37
CA GLY A 67 4.36 26.11 -25.49
C GLY A 67 3.64 25.10 -24.57
N ILE A 68 4.34 24.50 -23.62
CA ILE A 68 3.76 23.52 -22.68
C ILE A 68 3.22 24.25 -21.46
N SER A 69 1.90 24.22 -21.27
CA SER A 69 1.22 24.82 -20.13
C SER A 69 1.32 23.92 -18.88
N LEU A 70 1.75 24.49 -17.76
CA LEU A 70 1.74 23.79 -16.47
C LEU A 70 0.33 23.43 -15.99
N ASP A 71 -0.66 24.26 -16.35
CA ASP A 71 -2.06 24.01 -16.00
C ASP A 71 -2.58 22.74 -16.66
N ARG A 72 -2.09 22.41 -17.86
CA ARG A 72 -2.41 21.15 -18.54
C ARG A 72 -1.84 19.95 -17.79
N PHE A 73 -0.63 20.06 -17.22
CA PHE A 73 -0.08 19.01 -16.37
C PHE A 73 -0.89 18.85 -15.08
N ALA A 74 -1.28 19.95 -14.44
CA ALA A 74 -2.12 19.92 -13.24
C ALA A 74 -3.49 19.28 -13.54
N LEU A 75 -4.10 19.64 -14.67
CA LEU A 75 -5.36 19.05 -15.11
C LEU A 75 -5.20 17.55 -15.41
N MET A 76 -4.12 17.16 -16.10
CA MET A 76 -3.81 15.76 -16.37
C MET A 76 -3.61 14.96 -15.08
N ALA A 77 -2.88 15.50 -14.10
CA ALA A 77 -2.70 14.88 -12.79
C ALA A 77 -4.05 14.67 -12.10
N THR A 78 -4.95 15.65 -12.15
CA THR A 78 -6.31 15.55 -11.59
C THR A 78 -7.13 14.46 -12.29
N HIS A 79 -7.05 14.37 -13.62
CA HIS A 79 -7.75 13.33 -14.38
C HIS A 79 -7.20 11.94 -14.04
N MET A 80 -5.86 11.81 -13.95
CA MET A 80 -5.22 10.56 -13.57
C MET A 80 -5.58 10.14 -12.13
N GLN A 81 -5.72 11.10 -11.22
CA GLN A 81 -6.15 10.82 -9.86
C GLN A 81 -7.57 10.29 -9.82
N ARG A 82 -8.52 10.92 -10.53
CA ARG A 82 -9.90 10.42 -10.63
C ARG A 82 -9.98 9.03 -11.24
N ALA A 83 -9.22 8.78 -12.31
CA ALA A 83 -9.15 7.46 -12.93
C ALA A 83 -8.57 6.41 -11.95
N GLN A 84 -7.53 6.79 -11.21
CA GLN A 84 -6.96 5.93 -10.18
C GLN A 84 -7.97 5.60 -9.08
N ASP A 85 -8.70 6.60 -8.58
CA ASP A 85 -9.69 6.39 -7.53
C ASP A 85 -10.84 5.48 -8.02
N ALA A 86 -11.31 5.64 -9.27
CA ALA A 86 -12.30 4.75 -9.86
C ALA A 86 -11.80 3.30 -9.98
N LEU A 87 -10.54 3.10 -10.39
CA LEU A 87 -9.94 1.78 -10.48
C LEU A 87 -9.74 1.13 -9.10
N TYR A 88 -9.49 1.93 -8.05
CA TYR A 88 -9.44 1.40 -6.68
C TYR A 88 -10.82 0.98 -6.20
N HIS A 89 -11.83 1.78 -6.45
CA HIS A 89 -13.20 1.43 -6.10
C HIS A 89 -13.60 0.11 -6.77
N THR A 90 -13.34 -0.01 -8.08
CA THR A 90 -13.59 -1.26 -8.82
C THR A 90 -12.83 -2.44 -8.21
N ALA A 91 -11.55 -2.26 -7.84
CA ALA A 91 -10.79 -3.33 -7.20
C ALA A 91 -11.37 -3.72 -5.83
N GLY A 92 -11.89 -2.75 -5.07
CA GLY A 92 -12.58 -2.99 -3.81
C GLY A 92 -13.86 -3.83 -4.00
N ASP A 93 -14.70 -3.47 -4.97
CA ASP A 93 -15.91 -4.22 -5.30
C ASP A 93 -15.61 -5.66 -5.73
N VAL A 94 -14.59 -5.83 -6.58
CA VAL A 94 -14.12 -7.15 -6.99
C VAL A 94 -13.60 -7.95 -5.80
N PHE A 95 -12.81 -7.31 -4.90
CA PHE A 95 -12.37 -8.00 -3.67
C PHE A 95 -13.53 -8.51 -2.84
N GLN A 96 -14.58 -7.71 -2.67
CA GLN A 96 -15.77 -8.13 -1.91
C GLN A 96 -16.49 -9.32 -2.53
N SER A 97 -16.43 -9.47 -3.85
CA SER A 97 -17.11 -10.57 -4.55
C SER A 97 -16.31 -11.87 -4.60
N ILE A 98 -14.99 -11.81 -4.80
CA ILE A 98 -14.15 -13.00 -5.04
C ILE A 98 -13.10 -13.23 -3.97
N GLY A 99 -12.87 -12.24 -3.09
CA GLY A 99 -11.83 -12.26 -2.06
C GLY A 99 -12.40 -12.43 -0.67
N ARG A 100 -11.60 -12.99 0.22
CA ARG A 100 -11.90 -13.08 1.66
C ARG A 100 -10.65 -13.16 2.49
N GLN A 101 -10.76 -12.72 3.72
CA GLN A 101 -9.76 -12.99 4.75
C GLN A 101 -10.08 -14.32 5.43
N GLN A 102 -9.05 -15.16 5.63
CA GLN A 102 -9.15 -16.35 6.46
C GLN A 102 -7.95 -16.39 7.42
N GLY A 103 -8.20 -16.13 8.69
CA GLY A 103 -7.12 -15.93 9.64
C GLY A 103 -6.23 -14.75 9.24
N THR A 104 -4.94 -15.02 9.01
CA THR A 104 -3.93 -14.03 8.59
C THR A 104 -3.76 -13.93 7.07
N ASP A 105 -4.45 -14.78 6.31
CA ASP A 105 -4.29 -14.91 4.86
C ASP A 105 -5.38 -14.18 4.09
N LEU A 106 -5.04 -13.75 2.87
CA LEU A 106 -6.01 -13.36 1.86
C LEU A 106 -6.20 -14.50 0.87
N ILE A 107 -7.45 -14.76 0.54
CA ILE A 107 -7.85 -15.83 -0.36
C ILE A 107 -8.76 -15.25 -1.42
N PHE A 108 -8.50 -15.59 -2.67
CA PHE A 108 -9.34 -15.27 -3.82
C PHE A 108 -9.82 -16.56 -4.48
N ASP A 109 -11.02 -16.57 -5.05
CA ASP A 109 -11.35 -17.58 -6.06
C ASP A 109 -10.38 -17.42 -7.24
N ARG A 110 -9.73 -18.51 -7.62
CA ARG A 110 -8.65 -18.47 -8.63
C ARG A 110 -9.20 -18.20 -10.03
N ALA A 111 -10.29 -18.85 -10.39
CA ALA A 111 -10.87 -18.69 -11.72
C ALA A 111 -11.40 -17.28 -11.91
N ASP A 112 -12.15 -16.77 -10.93
CA ASP A 112 -12.71 -15.43 -10.96
C ASP A 112 -11.59 -14.37 -10.90
N PHE A 113 -10.55 -14.57 -10.10
CA PHE A 113 -9.41 -13.65 -10.06
C PHE A 113 -8.77 -13.48 -11.44
N PHE A 114 -8.46 -14.57 -12.15
CA PHE A 114 -7.87 -14.50 -13.48
C PHE A 114 -8.85 -14.11 -14.59
N ALA A 115 -10.15 -14.18 -14.34
CA ALA A 115 -11.19 -13.65 -15.25
C ALA A 115 -11.32 -12.12 -15.16
N THR A 116 -10.80 -11.47 -14.08
CA THR A 116 -10.87 -10.01 -13.96
C THR A 116 -9.89 -9.32 -14.91
N HIS A 117 -10.10 -8.03 -15.15
CA HIS A 117 -9.18 -7.22 -15.96
C HIS A 117 -7.77 -7.19 -15.31
N SER A 118 -6.71 -7.25 -16.14
CA SER A 118 -5.31 -7.31 -15.67
C SER A 118 -4.94 -6.19 -14.69
N GLU A 119 -5.39 -4.96 -14.93
CA GLU A 119 -5.16 -3.85 -14.00
C GLU A 119 -5.79 -4.10 -12.63
N THR A 120 -6.97 -4.72 -12.57
CA THR A 120 -7.62 -5.12 -11.32
C THR A 120 -6.82 -6.21 -10.61
N GLN A 121 -6.31 -7.22 -11.35
CA GLN A 121 -5.43 -8.25 -10.79
C GLN A 121 -4.18 -7.63 -10.13
N PHE A 122 -3.52 -6.69 -10.83
CA PHE A 122 -2.35 -5.99 -10.28
C PHE A 122 -2.69 -5.19 -9.01
N ARG A 123 -3.84 -4.53 -8.98
CA ARG A 123 -4.28 -3.77 -7.79
C ARG A 123 -4.59 -4.68 -6.63
N LEU A 124 -5.35 -5.74 -6.85
CA LEU A 124 -5.67 -6.74 -5.83
C LEU A 124 -4.41 -7.39 -5.26
N LEU A 125 -3.51 -7.82 -6.14
CA LEU A 125 -2.25 -8.44 -5.70
C LEU A 125 -1.37 -7.45 -4.93
N SER A 126 -1.17 -6.25 -5.46
CA SER A 126 -0.36 -5.21 -4.80
C SER A 126 -0.93 -4.81 -3.45
N ALA A 127 -2.23 -4.58 -3.37
CA ALA A 127 -2.91 -4.22 -2.13
C ALA A 127 -2.86 -5.37 -1.12
N GLY A 128 -3.11 -6.60 -1.56
CA GLY A 128 -3.02 -7.80 -0.73
C GLY A 128 -1.61 -8.00 -0.14
N LEU A 129 -0.57 -7.81 -0.94
CA LEU A 129 0.81 -7.88 -0.48
C LEU A 129 1.14 -6.81 0.55
N CYS A 130 0.73 -5.55 0.32
CA CYS A 130 0.91 -4.48 1.28
C CYS A 130 0.14 -4.75 2.58
N TRP A 131 -1.09 -5.25 2.47
CA TRP A 131 -1.90 -5.56 3.64
C TRP A 131 -1.31 -6.70 4.47
N ILE A 132 -0.89 -7.81 3.83
CA ILE A 132 -0.26 -8.96 4.50
C ILE A 132 1.10 -8.59 5.08
N SER A 133 1.93 -7.83 4.37
CA SER A 133 3.27 -7.47 4.85
C SER A 133 3.28 -6.35 5.90
N GLY A 134 2.23 -5.54 5.98
CA GLY A 134 2.22 -4.30 6.76
C GLY A 134 3.08 -3.18 6.15
N ASN A 135 3.61 -3.37 4.94
CA ASN A 135 4.45 -2.38 4.28
C ASN A 135 3.60 -1.41 3.45
N ALA A 136 3.70 -0.12 3.74
CA ALA A 136 2.96 0.94 3.04
C ALA A 136 3.44 1.15 1.59
N TYR A 137 4.67 0.74 1.26
CA TYR A 137 5.22 0.87 -0.10
C TYR A 137 4.82 -0.33 -0.95
N ARG A 138 4.37 -0.05 -2.15
CA ARG A 138 3.98 -1.10 -3.10
C ARG A 138 5.19 -1.82 -3.69
N PRO A 139 5.06 -3.10 -4.02
CA PRO A 139 6.04 -3.80 -4.84
C PRO A 139 6.24 -3.11 -6.19
N ARG A 140 7.42 -3.26 -6.77
CA ARG A 140 7.70 -2.77 -8.13
C ARG A 140 6.85 -3.52 -9.15
N PHE A 141 6.39 -2.80 -10.17
CA PHE A 141 5.49 -3.36 -11.19
C PHE A 141 6.04 -4.63 -11.86
N GLU A 142 7.31 -4.63 -12.25
CA GLU A 142 7.95 -5.79 -12.88
C GLU A 142 7.97 -7.03 -11.97
N ALA A 143 8.14 -6.83 -10.65
CA ALA A 143 8.10 -7.92 -9.69
C ALA A 143 6.67 -8.46 -9.52
N LEU A 144 5.67 -7.58 -9.49
CA LEU A 144 4.25 -7.97 -9.48
C LEU A 144 3.87 -8.75 -10.74
N GLN A 145 4.33 -8.31 -11.90
CA GLN A 145 4.04 -8.95 -13.17
C GLN A 145 4.62 -10.38 -13.21
N ARG A 146 5.86 -10.55 -12.75
CA ARG A 146 6.48 -11.88 -12.64
C ARG A 146 5.72 -12.79 -11.67
N ALA A 147 5.40 -12.27 -10.47
CA ALA A 147 4.64 -13.02 -9.48
C ALA A 147 3.28 -13.46 -10.02
N LEU A 148 2.58 -12.57 -10.73
CA LEU A 148 1.29 -12.88 -11.34
C LEU A 148 1.42 -13.98 -12.40
N SER A 149 2.43 -13.92 -13.26
CA SER A 149 2.71 -14.96 -14.25
C SER A 149 3.02 -16.32 -13.60
N ASP A 150 3.87 -16.32 -12.55
CA ASP A 150 4.22 -17.56 -11.83
C ASP A 150 2.98 -18.25 -11.26
N VAL A 151 2.10 -17.50 -10.60
CA VAL A 151 0.91 -18.10 -9.97
C VAL A 151 -0.16 -18.48 -10.98
N GLN A 152 -0.22 -17.80 -12.13
CA GLN A 152 -1.06 -18.20 -13.25
C GLN A 152 -0.62 -19.56 -13.81
N ASP A 153 0.70 -19.77 -13.91
CA ASP A 153 1.32 -21.04 -14.31
C ASP A 153 1.22 -22.14 -13.22
N GLY A 154 0.59 -21.87 -12.10
CA GLY A 154 0.46 -22.82 -11.00
C GLY A 154 1.68 -22.91 -10.07
N LYS A 155 2.64 -22.00 -10.21
CA LYS A 155 3.84 -21.92 -9.35
C LYS A 155 3.59 -21.07 -8.11
N THR A 156 4.42 -21.26 -7.09
CA THR A 156 4.49 -20.39 -5.93
C THR A 156 5.46 -19.24 -6.20
N SER A 157 5.11 -18.02 -5.84
CA SER A 157 5.98 -16.86 -5.93
C SER A 157 6.17 -16.22 -4.55
N SER A 158 7.38 -15.73 -4.26
CA SER A 158 7.68 -14.96 -3.05
C SER A 158 7.90 -13.50 -3.42
N LEU A 159 7.16 -12.60 -2.81
CA LEU A 159 7.26 -11.17 -3.06
C LEU A 159 6.84 -10.39 -1.83
N HIS A 160 7.58 -9.35 -1.48
CA HIS A 160 7.22 -8.40 -0.43
C HIS A 160 7.08 -9.03 0.98
N GLY A 161 7.85 -10.10 1.26
CA GLY A 161 7.76 -10.88 2.48
C GLY A 161 6.48 -11.69 2.60
N CYS A 162 5.87 -12.01 1.47
CA CYS A 162 4.68 -12.85 1.36
C CYS A 162 4.90 -13.98 0.36
N LEU A 163 4.20 -15.08 0.57
CA LEU A 163 4.04 -16.16 -0.39
C LEU A 163 2.71 -16.02 -1.09
N ILE A 164 2.73 -16.16 -2.43
CA ILE A 164 1.57 -16.17 -3.29
C ILE A 164 1.55 -17.55 -3.94
N TYR A 165 0.47 -18.29 -3.75
CA TYR A 165 0.42 -19.65 -4.27
C TYR A 165 -1.00 -20.10 -4.59
N PRO A 166 -1.18 -20.94 -5.62
CA PRO A 166 -2.44 -21.60 -5.87
C PRO A 166 -2.64 -22.76 -4.89
N TYR A 167 -3.83 -22.88 -4.33
CA TYR A 167 -4.22 -24.00 -3.50
C TYR A 167 -5.66 -24.42 -3.82
N GLN A 168 -5.84 -25.62 -4.36
CA GLN A 168 -7.13 -26.07 -4.91
C GLN A 168 -7.67 -25.03 -5.92
N ASN A 169 -8.90 -24.59 -5.75
CA ASN A 169 -9.52 -23.56 -6.57
C ASN A 169 -9.23 -22.13 -6.11
N THR A 170 -8.28 -21.91 -5.21
CA THR A 170 -8.00 -20.60 -4.64
C THR A 170 -6.59 -20.11 -4.97
N LEU A 171 -6.44 -18.80 -5.06
CA LEU A 171 -5.19 -18.08 -4.99
C LEU A 171 -5.03 -17.53 -3.58
N ARG A 172 -3.92 -17.85 -2.92
CA ARG A 172 -3.66 -17.45 -1.54
C ARG A 172 -2.46 -16.53 -1.44
N ILE A 173 -2.56 -15.53 -0.57
CA ILE A 173 -1.46 -14.67 -0.16
C ILE A 173 -1.33 -14.83 1.36
N THR A 174 -0.15 -15.29 1.78
CA THR A 174 0.19 -15.50 3.20
C THR A 174 1.50 -14.84 3.55
N ARG A 175 1.77 -14.59 4.81
CA ARG A 175 3.05 -14.08 5.27
C ARG A 175 4.15 -15.13 5.10
N GLU A 176 5.30 -14.74 4.56
CA GLU A 176 6.45 -15.61 4.45
C GLU A 176 7.03 -15.92 5.84
N TYR A 177 7.34 -17.20 6.10
CA TYR A 177 7.86 -17.64 7.38
C TYR A 177 9.14 -16.91 7.79
N ALA A 178 10.08 -16.74 6.84
CA ALA A 178 11.33 -16.03 7.09
C ALA A 178 11.11 -14.56 7.51
N ALA A 179 10.04 -13.93 7.04
CA ALA A 179 9.71 -12.55 7.37
C ALA A 179 9.09 -12.38 8.78
N THR A 180 8.72 -13.46 9.45
CA THR A 180 8.08 -13.46 10.77
C THR A 180 8.96 -14.02 11.88
N GLN A 181 10.13 -14.57 11.55
CA GLN A 181 11.01 -15.23 12.53
C GLN A 181 11.50 -14.30 13.64
N ASP A 182 11.74 -13.02 13.32
CA ASP A 182 12.29 -12.04 14.26
C ASP A 182 11.20 -11.23 14.99
N SER A 183 9.93 -11.60 14.84
CA SER A 183 8.80 -10.92 15.51
C SER A 183 8.73 -11.33 16.98
N ALA A 184 9.69 -10.90 17.79
CA ALA A 184 9.85 -11.27 19.20
C ALA A 184 9.02 -10.42 20.17
N ASP A 185 8.21 -9.46 19.69
CA ASP A 185 7.38 -8.65 20.57
C ASP A 185 6.15 -9.47 21.03
N GLN A 186 6.07 -9.66 22.36
CA GLN A 186 5.00 -10.47 22.98
C GLN A 186 3.62 -9.82 22.90
N THR A 187 3.53 -8.52 22.68
CA THR A 187 2.25 -7.78 22.66
C THR A 187 1.69 -7.61 21.25
N VAL A 188 2.55 -7.40 20.27
CA VAL A 188 2.17 -7.22 18.86
C VAL A 188 3.01 -8.15 17.99
N TRP A 189 2.38 -9.16 17.41
CA TRP A 189 3.05 -10.10 16.54
C TRP A 189 3.08 -9.61 15.09
N ASP A 190 4.25 -9.67 14.47
CA ASP A 190 4.51 -9.26 13.07
C ASP A 190 4.03 -7.83 12.77
N GLY A 191 3.99 -6.96 13.79
CA GLY A 191 3.51 -5.57 13.65
C GLY A 191 2.02 -5.43 13.30
N ARG A 192 1.27 -6.53 13.20
CA ARG A 192 -0.11 -6.57 12.69
C ARG A 192 -1.15 -7.12 13.65
N TRP A 193 -0.75 -8.00 14.55
CA TRP A 193 -1.67 -8.76 15.37
C TRP A 193 -1.42 -8.51 16.84
N GLN A 194 -2.45 -8.11 17.54
CA GLN A 194 -2.43 -8.03 18.99
C GLN A 194 -3.21 -9.21 19.57
N ALA A 195 -2.57 -10.00 20.38
CA ALA A 195 -3.25 -11.05 21.13
C ALA A 195 -4.12 -10.41 22.21
N VAL A 196 -5.37 -10.85 22.29
CA VAL A 196 -6.31 -10.43 23.33
C VAL A 196 -6.24 -11.50 24.45
N ASP A 197 -6.00 -11.06 25.69
CA ASP A 197 -5.95 -11.93 26.88
C ASP A 197 -4.82 -12.98 26.95
N LEU A 198 -3.64 -12.69 26.34
CA LEU A 198 -2.45 -13.47 26.61
C LEU A 198 -1.93 -13.18 28.02
N SER A 199 -1.85 -14.21 28.86
CA SER A 199 -1.12 -14.12 30.12
C SER A 199 0.39 -14.07 29.86
N ALA A 200 1.19 -13.53 30.80
CA ALA A 200 2.64 -13.43 30.71
C ALA A 200 3.38 -14.79 30.47
N GLN A 201 2.66 -15.89 30.53
CA GLN A 201 3.20 -17.26 30.33
C GLN A 201 3.06 -17.76 28.87
N HIS A 202 2.41 -16.99 27.97
CA HIS A 202 2.20 -17.38 26.60
C HIS A 202 3.14 -16.60 25.67
N SER A 203 3.69 -17.27 24.67
CA SER A 203 4.47 -16.68 23.60
C SER A 203 3.82 -16.96 22.25
N VAL A 204 3.95 -16.01 21.31
CA VAL A 204 3.49 -16.18 19.93
C VAL A 204 4.71 -16.40 19.06
N GLN A 205 4.68 -17.41 18.21
CA GLN A 205 5.78 -17.71 17.29
C GLN A 205 5.24 -18.18 15.94
N ALA A 206 6.05 -17.99 14.90
CA ALA A 206 5.72 -18.45 13.56
C ALA A 206 5.74 -20.00 13.49
N LEU A 207 4.71 -20.58 12.90
CA LEU A 207 4.49 -22.03 12.91
C LEU A 207 5.48 -22.84 12.06
N GLY A 208 5.93 -22.34 10.93
CA GLY A 208 6.76 -23.09 9.97
C GLY A 208 6.10 -24.40 9.47
N LYS A 209 6.85 -25.15 8.67
CA LYS A 209 6.36 -26.41 8.08
C LYS A 209 6.04 -27.50 9.12
N HIS A 210 6.81 -27.56 10.20
CA HIS A 210 6.66 -28.59 11.24
C HIS A 210 5.49 -28.28 12.19
N GLY A 211 5.24 -27.00 12.48
CA GLY A 211 4.13 -26.59 13.31
C GLY A 211 2.77 -26.83 12.65
N ALA A 212 2.67 -26.67 11.35
CA ALA A 212 1.42 -26.93 10.62
C ALA A 212 0.98 -28.39 10.72
N THR A 213 1.92 -29.34 10.77
CA THR A 213 1.62 -30.79 10.95
C THR A 213 1.22 -31.16 12.36
N GLN A 214 1.70 -30.44 13.38
CA GLN A 214 1.30 -30.67 14.78
C GLN A 214 -0.07 -30.09 15.13
N LEU A 215 -0.53 -29.07 14.39
CA LEU A 215 -1.82 -28.40 14.62
C LEU A 215 -3.05 -29.25 14.25
N GLU A 216 -2.88 -30.35 13.51
CA GLU A 216 -4.01 -31.20 13.13
C GLU A 216 -4.62 -31.96 14.34
N SER A 217 -3.90 -32.11 15.44
CA SER A 217 -4.38 -32.92 16.57
C SER A 217 -4.92 -32.15 17.78
N ASP A 218 -4.38 -30.98 18.15
CA ASP A 218 -4.67 -30.42 19.47
C ASP A 218 -5.03 -28.92 19.60
N LEU A 219 -4.87 -28.11 18.57
CA LEU A 219 -4.93 -26.64 18.68
C LEU A 219 -6.08 -25.98 17.93
N ARG A 220 -7.30 -26.50 18.07
CA ARG A 220 -8.52 -25.76 17.68
C ARG A 220 -8.98 -24.74 18.74
N LYS A 221 -8.17 -24.43 19.73
CA LYS A 221 -8.40 -23.29 20.61
C LYS A 221 -7.89 -22.03 19.91
N THR A 222 -8.77 -21.37 19.18
CA THR A 222 -8.49 -20.05 18.60
C THR A 222 -8.30 -19.06 19.73
N VAL A 223 -7.06 -18.61 19.92
CA VAL A 223 -6.79 -17.41 20.72
C VAL A 223 -7.33 -16.21 19.95
N PRO A 224 -8.17 -15.36 20.53
CA PRO A 224 -8.67 -14.19 19.83
C PRO A 224 -7.52 -13.20 19.58
N PHE A 225 -7.22 -12.96 18.32
CA PHE A 225 -6.30 -11.92 17.90
C PHE A 225 -7.06 -10.72 17.35
N ARG A 226 -6.66 -9.54 17.76
CA ARG A 226 -7.14 -8.29 17.19
C ARG A 226 -6.19 -7.85 16.08
N SER A 227 -6.69 -7.67 14.86
CA SER A 227 -5.93 -7.03 13.80
C SER A 227 -5.72 -5.55 14.13
N LEU A 228 -4.48 -5.07 14.04
CA LEU A 228 -4.13 -3.66 14.15
C LEU A 228 -4.33 -2.93 12.82
N HIS A 229 -4.55 -3.66 11.73
CA HIS A 229 -4.82 -3.09 10.42
C HIS A 229 -6.31 -2.92 10.18
N VAL A 230 -6.61 -1.98 9.30
CA VAL A 230 -7.95 -1.79 8.73
C VAL A 230 -8.40 -3.09 8.06
N GLN A 231 -9.69 -3.41 8.15
CA GLN A 231 -10.25 -4.57 7.47
C GLN A 231 -9.88 -4.56 5.98
N PRO A 232 -9.62 -5.72 5.34
CA PRO A 232 -9.23 -5.78 3.93
C PRO A 232 -10.21 -5.05 3.02
N ALA A 233 -11.50 -5.19 3.23
CA ALA A 233 -12.53 -4.51 2.44
C ALA A 233 -12.37 -2.98 2.43
N VAL A 234 -11.94 -2.38 3.55
CA VAL A 234 -11.68 -0.94 3.65
C VAL A 234 -10.32 -0.58 3.07
N PHE A 235 -9.35 -1.49 3.12
CA PHE A 235 -8.01 -1.29 2.56
C PHE A 235 -8.01 -1.31 1.03
N PHE A 236 -8.90 -2.10 0.41
CA PHE A 236 -9.04 -2.19 -1.04
C PHE A 236 -9.99 -1.12 -1.63
N GLY A 237 -10.86 -0.52 -0.85
CA GLY A 237 -11.75 0.60 -1.20
C GLY A 237 -11.15 1.94 -0.81
#